data_8d0ebed6eeb457982d7fcd7150f1021c
#
_entry.id   8d0ebed6eeb457982d7fcd7150f1021c
#
_cell.length_a   1.000
_cell.length_b   1.000
_cell.length_c   1.000
_cell.angle_alpha   90.00
_cell.angle_beta   90.00
_cell.angle_gamma   90.00
#
_symmetry.space_group_name_H-M   'P 1'
#
loop_
_entity.id
_entity.type
_entity.pdbx_description
1 polymer ?
#
loop_
_entity_poly.entity_id
_entity_poly.type
_entity_poly.pdbx_seq_one_letter_code
_entity_poly.pdbx_strand_id
1 'polypeptide(L)'
;MAVIRDNRGALLASNLSQYLASAANTAGTPIDTNQLISIVNQFLGQGQQISADTTTISNGIYKQFGANDTVVNRTEVVTSGIWAGGTGSLYNFYTSSAEFTSNISQYYITVYNASTSSATAAPQFELSYGDYFGSGSPLLSQDQSSTLSSTAMYYQMANVLLDAGVNQFQDAMGNTMNNFYAININRSCYKERLDPGNISLTLSGSRGLVTLIDDSGGTGETVTTAGRVYNLVSGSLNIGTALTASVNTYTASNGQGFGLFYPNMGILILNPSALSASVGGELAAATGSASGIYHNRKGTVALLNTMNTGGSTPLTNDGFVARRTENVSTSHYFVRANNREFNFSNNPSFVSGSRGGFAQPTFVNNPQVYVTSIGLYNDANELLAVAKTSTPINKSFDKELAIRVKLDF
;
A
#
# COMPACT_ATOMS: atom_id res chain seq x y z
N MET A 1 -6.35 -22.81 9.03
CA MET A 1 -7.08 -23.79 9.85
C MET A 1 -7.82 -23.04 10.97
N ALA A 2 -9.11 -23.05 10.99
CA ALA A 2 -9.90 -22.30 11.98
C ALA A 2 -10.35 -23.21 13.09
N VAL A 3 -10.23 -22.76 14.32
CA VAL A 3 -10.44 -23.60 15.48
C VAL A 3 -11.38 -22.94 16.47
N ILE A 4 -12.40 -23.64 16.86
CA ILE A 4 -13.32 -23.32 17.94
C ILE A 4 -13.21 -24.44 19.00
N ARG A 5 -12.88 -24.13 20.26
CA ARG A 5 -12.72 -25.12 21.33
C ARG A 5 -14.06 -25.59 21.87
N ASP A 6 -14.28 -26.91 21.94
CA ASP A 6 -15.33 -27.57 22.71
C ASP A 6 -14.71 -28.74 23.53
N ASN A 7 -15.12 -28.91 24.78
CA ASN A 7 -14.51 -29.85 25.73
C ASN A 7 -15.12 -31.27 25.76
N ARG A 8 -16.06 -31.60 24.88
CA ARG A 8 -16.65 -32.95 24.86
C ARG A 8 -15.64 -34.07 24.51
N GLY A 9 -14.60 -33.75 23.75
CA GLY A 9 -13.55 -34.71 23.37
C GLY A 9 -12.74 -35.26 24.55
N ALA A 10 -12.50 -34.46 25.59
CA ALA A 10 -11.75 -34.90 26.76
C ALA A 10 -12.54 -35.92 27.62
N LEU A 11 -13.85 -35.77 27.72
CA LEU A 11 -14.71 -36.69 28.49
C LEU A 11 -14.93 -38.01 27.75
N LEU A 12 -15.08 -37.95 26.41
CA LEU A 12 -15.19 -39.16 25.58
C LEU A 12 -13.86 -39.92 25.53
N ALA A 13 -12.73 -39.23 25.46
CA ALA A 13 -11.40 -39.88 25.47
C ALA A 13 -11.09 -40.55 26.81
N SER A 14 -11.48 -39.96 27.95
CA SER A 14 -11.29 -40.57 29.26
C SER A 14 -12.16 -41.79 29.47
N ASN A 15 -13.41 -41.77 29.04
CA ASN A 15 -14.35 -42.91 29.11
C ASN A 15 -13.95 -44.03 28.15
N LEU A 16 -13.48 -43.67 26.94
CA LEU A 16 -12.96 -44.60 25.95
C LEU A 16 -11.68 -45.27 26.40
N SER A 17 -10.75 -44.53 27.01
CA SER A 17 -9.51 -45.11 27.54
C SER A 17 -9.76 -46.06 28.71
N GLN A 18 -10.75 -45.79 29.59
CA GLN A 18 -11.17 -46.71 30.63
C GLN A 18 -11.83 -47.97 30.10
N TYR A 19 -12.65 -47.82 29.05
CA TYR A 19 -13.30 -48.95 28.38
C TYR A 19 -12.30 -49.85 27.64
N LEU A 20 -11.33 -49.23 26.95
CA LEU A 20 -10.25 -49.95 26.27
C LEU A 20 -9.31 -50.63 27.24
N ALA A 21 -9.01 -50.01 28.39
CA ALA A 21 -8.22 -50.66 29.43
C ALA A 21 -8.94 -51.87 30.03
N SER A 22 -10.27 -51.83 30.20
CA SER A 22 -11.08 -52.94 30.65
C SER A 22 -11.20 -54.06 29.61
N ALA A 23 -11.30 -53.75 28.33
CA ALA A 23 -11.38 -54.69 27.21
C ALA A 23 -10.03 -55.39 26.97
N ALA A 24 -8.92 -54.67 27.11
CA ALA A 24 -7.57 -55.24 26.99
C ALA A 24 -7.26 -56.24 28.11
N ASN A 25 -7.80 -56.01 29.30
CA ASN A 25 -7.59 -56.93 30.45
C ASN A 25 -8.40 -58.24 30.31
N THR A 26 -9.40 -58.30 29.45
CA THR A 26 -10.26 -59.48 29.29
C THR A 26 -9.85 -60.42 28.15
N ALA A 27 -9.04 -59.96 27.19
CA ALA A 27 -8.76 -60.72 25.97
C ALA A 27 -7.30 -61.13 25.72
N GLY A 28 -6.31 -60.62 26.45
CA GLY A 28 -4.90 -61.03 26.32
C GLY A 28 -4.24 -60.84 24.97
N THR A 29 -4.91 -60.23 23.99
CA THR A 29 -4.42 -59.93 22.63
C THR A 29 -4.41 -58.43 22.38
N PRO A 30 -3.38 -57.91 21.69
CA PRO A 30 -3.36 -56.50 21.29
C PRO A 30 -4.56 -56.23 20.38
N ILE A 31 -5.35 -55.22 20.70
CA ILE A 31 -6.46 -54.77 19.84
C ILE A 31 -5.86 -54.09 18.61
N ASP A 32 -6.19 -54.61 17.41
CA ASP A 32 -5.79 -53.99 16.14
C ASP A 32 -6.47 -52.63 15.94
N THR A 33 -5.77 -51.72 15.29
CA THR A 33 -6.23 -50.37 14.99
C THR A 33 -7.61 -50.34 14.30
N ASN A 34 -7.88 -51.35 13.47
CA ASN A 34 -9.16 -51.48 12.78
C ASN A 34 -10.32 -51.90 13.70
N GLN A 35 -10.03 -52.70 14.74
CA GLN A 35 -11.00 -53.06 15.77
C GLN A 35 -11.31 -51.83 16.67
N LEU A 36 -10.32 -51.03 16.95
CA LEU A 36 -10.46 -49.76 17.66
C LEU A 36 -11.35 -48.78 16.91
N ILE A 37 -11.15 -48.63 15.62
CA ILE A 37 -11.96 -47.79 14.73
C ILE A 37 -13.41 -48.30 14.66
N SER A 38 -13.62 -49.60 14.61
CA SER A 38 -14.97 -50.20 14.60
C SER A 38 -15.73 -49.91 15.87
N ILE A 39 -15.08 -50.03 17.03
CA ILE A 39 -15.65 -49.77 18.36
C ILE A 39 -16.00 -48.27 18.49
N VAL A 40 -15.12 -47.39 18.07
CA VAL A 40 -15.34 -45.93 18.10
C VAL A 40 -16.48 -45.52 17.16
N ASN A 41 -16.58 -46.10 15.97
CA ASN A 41 -17.66 -45.85 15.03
C ASN A 41 -19.02 -46.36 15.55
N GLN A 42 -19.03 -47.44 16.30
CA GLN A 42 -20.23 -47.99 16.95
C GLN A 42 -20.75 -47.07 18.09
N PHE A 43 -19.80 -46.39 18.80
CA PHE A 43 -20.17 -45.43 19.87
C PHE A 43 -20.61 -44.06 19.34
N LEU A 44 -20.12 -43.63 18.17
CA LEU A 44 -20.41 -42.32 17.62
C LEU A 44 -21.77 -42.22 16.86
N GLY A 45 -22.44 -43.36 16.67
CA GLY A 45 -23.67 -43.40 15.91
C GLY A 45 -23.46 -43.06 14.43
N GLN A 46 -24.32 -43.55 13.55
CA GLN A 46 -24.21 -43.53 12.08
C GLN A 46 -24.14 -42.13 11.43
N GLY A 47 -23.30 -41.24 11.89
CA GLY A 47 -23.17 -39.88 11.34
C GLY A 47 -21.74 -39.32 11.20
N GLN A 48 -20.77 -39.95 11.86
CA GLN A 48 -19.35 -39.53 11.73
C GLN A 48 -18.48 -40.75 11.51
N GLN A 49 -18.08 -40.96 10.27
CA GLN A 49 -17.00 -41.92 9.95
C GLN A 49 -15.65 -41.28 10.25
N ILE A 50 -14.90 -41.91 11.17
CA ILE A 50 -13.49 -41.62 11.32
C ILE A 50 -12.76 -42.41 10.24
N SER A 51 -12.16 -41.70 9.29
CA SER A 51 -11.29 -42.28 8.26
C SER A 51 -9.97 -42.74 8.89
N ALA A 52 -9.44 -43.88 8.46
CA ALA A 52 -8.16 -44.42 8.93
C ALA A 52 -6.92 -43.58 8.59
N ASP A 53 -7.11 -42.47 7.90
CA ASP A 53 -6.05 -41.58 7.43
C ASP A 53 -5.74 -40.41 8.40
N THR A 54 -6.40 -40.36 9.54
CA THR A 54 -6.17 -39.31 10.54
C THR A 54 -5.32 -39.84 11.70
N THR A 55 -4.05 -39.81 11.54
CA THR A 55 -3.05 -40.28 12.51
C THR A 55 -2.81 -39.39 13.71
N THR A 56 -3.64 -38.39 13.99
CA THR A 56 -3.51 -37.61 15.23
C THR A 56 -4.87 -37.18 15.74
N ILE A 57 -5.38 -37.91 16.75
CA ILE A 57 -6.38 -37.35 17.63
C ILE A 57 -5.65 -36.31 18.50
N SER A 58 -5.62 -35.07 18.06
CA SER A 58 -5.16 -33.97 18.91
C SER A 58 -6.15 -33.77 20.04
N ASN A 59 -5.68 -33.65 21.26
CA ASN A 59 -6.47 -33.43 22.48
C ASN A 59 -7.19 -32.06 22.54
N GLY A 60 -7.43 -31.43 21.43
CA GLY A 60 -8.15 -30.16 21.31
C GLY A 60 -9.29 -30.28 20.31
N ILE A 61 -10.45 -29.79 20.63
CA ILE A 61 -11.56 -29.75 19.72
C ILE A 61 -11.37 -28.59 18.78
N TYR A 62 -10.71 -28.92 17.69
CA TYR A 62 -10.47 -28.00 16.60
C TYR A 62 -11.33 -28.42 15.43
N LYS A 63 -11.99 -27.48 14.79
CA LYS A 63 -12.60 -27.74 13.50
C LYS A 63 -11.50 -27.66 12.44
N GLN A 64 -11.25 -28.76 11.75
CA GLN A 64 -10.42 -28.74 10.55
C GLN A 64 -11.19 -28.13 9.40
N PHE A 65 -10.47 -27.49 8.47
CA PHE A 65 -11.04 -26.99 7.23
C PHE A 65 -11.66 -28.16 6.47
N GLY A 66 -12.95 -28.07 6.24
CA GLY A 66 -13.74 -29.09 5.51
C GLY A 66 -14.19 -28.60 4.14
N ALA A 67 -14.93 -29.40 3.43
CA ALA A 67 -15.44 -29.07 2.09
C ALA A 67 -16.35 -27.83 2.04
N ASN A 68 -16.90 -27.43 3.18
CA ASN A 68 -17.78 -26.25 3.31
C ASN A 68 -17.02 -24.97 3.72
N ASP A 69 -15.73 -25.08 3.95
CA ASP A 69 -14.89 -23.96 4.31
C ASP A 69 -14.03 -23.57 3.11
N THR A 70 -13.77 -22.28 2.93
CA THR A 70 -13.03 -21.77 1.78
C THR A 70 -11.99 -20.77 2.21
N VAL A 71 -10.84 -20.79 1.54
CA VAL A 71 -9.82 -19.74 1.63
C VAL A 71 -9.75 -19.05 0.29
N VAL A 72 -9.88 -17.72 0.30
CA VAL A 72 -9.76 -16.90 -0.91
C VAL A 72 -8.61 -15.94 -0.72
N ASN A 73 -7.57 -16.13 -1.51
CA ASN A 73 -6.44 -15.19 -1.56
C ASN A 73 -6.70 -14.12 -2.61
N ARG A 74 -6.49 -12.87 -2.24
CA ARG A 74 -6.63 -11.71 -3.11
C ARG A 74 -5.49 -10.75 -2.86
N THR A 75 -5.16 -9.98 -3.88
CA THR A 75 -4.34 -8.77 -3.74
C THR A 75 -5.29 -7.58 -3.69
N GLU A 76 -5.28 -6.85 -2.60
CA GLU A 76 -6.04 -5.62 -2.44
C GLU A 76 -5.10 -4.43 -2.66
N VAL A 77 -5.57 -3.44 -3.40
CA VAL A 77 -4.84 -2.20 -3.64
C VAL A 77 -5.29 -1.18 -2.60
N VAL A 78 -4.35 -0.67 -1.82
CA VAL A 78 -4.60 0.35 -0.81
C VAL A 78 -3.95 1.66 -1.26
N THR A 79 -4.75 2.72 -1.34
CA THR A 79 -4.29 4.06 -1.70
C THR A 79 -4.31 4.97 -0.47
N SER A 80 -3.24 5.76 -0.27
CA SER A 80 -3.15 6.71 0.83
C SER A 80 -2.38 7.97 0.43
N GLY A 81 -2.60 9.07 1.17
CA GLY A 81 -1.82 10.30 1.01
C GLY A 81 -0.35 10.09 1.38
N ILE A 82 0.54 10.85 0.72
CA ILE A 82 2.00 10.70 0.90
C ILE A 82 2.62 11.82 1.74
N TRP A 83 1.96 12.96 1.86
CA TRP A 83 2.53 14.11 2.54
C TRP A 83 2.48 13.96 4.07
N ALA A 84 3.22 14.78 4.75
CA ALA A 84 3.31 14.77 6.20
C ALA A 84 1.91 14.78 6.85
N GLY A 85 1.70 13.87 7.81
CA GLY A 85 0.38 13.65 8.42
C GLY A 85 -0.56 12.76 7.60
N GLY A 86 -0.08 12.12 6.50
CA GLY A 86 -0.88 11.21 5.66
C GLY A 86 -1.86 11.94 4.75
N THR A 87 -1.66 13.25 4.51
CA THR A 87 -2.51 14.05 3.61
C THR A 87 -2.20 13.74 2.15
N GLY A 88 -3.23 13.85 1.29
CA GLY A 88 -3.06 13.73 -0.15
C GLY A 88 -2.58 15.01 -0.84
N SER A 89 -2.63 16.15 -0.17
CA SER A 89 -2.33 17.47 -0.74
C SER A 89 -1.34 18.26 0.11
N LEU A 90 -0.42 18.97 -0.54
CA LEU A 90 0.54 19.89 0.06
C LEU A 90 0.37 21.26 -0.59
N TYR A 91 0.13 22.29 0.22
CA TYR A 91 -0.18 23.64 -0.25
C TYR A 91 0.95 24.64 -0.06
N ASN A 92 1.77 24.44 0.95
CA ASN A 92 2.87 25.35 1.29
C ASN A 92 4.19 24.60 1.20
N PHE A 93 5.17 25.23 0.57
CA PHE A 93 6.47 24.64 0.28
C PHE A 93 7.54 25.51 0.92
N TYR A 94 8.28 24.94 1.84
CA TYR A 94 9.32 25.62 2.60
C TYR A 94 10.68 25.04 2.25
N THR A 95 11.69 25.91 2.32
CA THR A 95 13.10 25.50 2.16
C THR A 95 13.92 25.97 3.35
N SER A 96 15.08 25.39 3.53
CA SER A 96 16.05 25.87 4.50
C SER A 96 16.66 27.20 4.05
N SER A 97 16.78 28.18 4.95
CA SER A 97 17.46 29.43 4.66
C SER A 97 18.95 29.23 4.31
N ALA A 98 19.57 28.17 4.84
CA ALA A 98 20.95 27.84 4.54
C ALA A 98 21.17 27.49 3.06
N GLU A 99 20.16 26.97 2.39
CA GLU A 99 20.22 26.65 0.95
C GLU A 99 20.31 27.90 0.07
N PHE A 100 19.88 29.06 0.56
CA PHE A 100 19.93 30.33 -0.17
C PHE A 100 21.15 31.18 0.13
N THR A 101 21.86 30.93 1.22
CA THR A 101 22.95 31.77 1.69
C THR A 101 24.35 31.28 1.29
N SER A 102 24.52 30.01 0.92
CA SER A 102 25.81 29.46 0.57
C SER A 102 26.13 29.72 -0.91
N ASN A 103 27.34 30.22 -1.19
CA ASN A 103 27.90 30.30 -2.55
C ASN A 103 28.27 28.93 -3.12
N ILE A 104 27.92 27.84 -2.44
CA ILE A 104 28.18 26.48 -2.84
C ILE A 104 27.15 26.10 -3.87
N SER A 105 27.57 25.54 -4.99
CA SER A 105 26.69 24.96 -5.99
C SER A 105 25.94 23.76 -5.40
N GLN A 106 24.72 23.98 -4.99
CA GLN A 106 23.84 22.90 -4.61
C GLN A 106 23.18 22.33 -5.87
N TYR A 107 23.20 21.01 -5.99
CA TYR A 107 22.59 20.31 -7.13
C TYR A 107 21.07 20.20 -6.99
N TYR A 108 20.55 20.39 -5.78
CA TYR A 108 19.14 20.26 -5.47
C TYR A 108 18.71 21.22 -4.36
N ILE A 109 17.41 21.47 -4.27
CA ILE A 109 16.76 22.21 -3.19
C ILE A 109 15.81 21.26 -2.48
N THR A 110 15.97 21.07 -1.18
CA THR A 110 15.05 20.26 -0.37
C THR A 110 13.83 21.07 0.03
N VAL A 111 12.66 20.52 -0.20
CA VAL A 111 11.37 21.14 0.12
C VAL A 111 10.71 20.44 1.30
N TYR A 112 10.28 21.21 2.27
CA TYR A 112 9.68 20.79 3.52
C TYR A 112 8.19 21.18 3.58
N ASN A 113 7.41 20.43 4.37
CA ASN A 113 6.01 20.71 4.64
C ASN A 113 5.78 21.89 5.59
N ALA A 114 6.79 22.26 6.36
CA ALA A 114 6.74 23.34 7.33
C ALA A 114 8.09 24.06 7.39
N SER A 115 8.12 25.26 8.00
CA SER A 115 9.39 25.96 8.25
C SER A 115 10.38 25.07 8.98
N THR A 116 11.64 25.08 8.55
CA THR A 116 12.71 24.25 9.16
C THR A 116 12.99 24.57 10.63
N SER A 117 12.47 25.66 11.15
CA SER A 117 12.45 25.97 12.58
C SER A 117 11.37 25.23 13.37
N SER A 118 10.41 24.60 12.68
CA SER A 118 9.34 23.82 13.32
C SER A 118 9.82 22.40 13.62
N ALA A 119 9.43 21.86 14.77
CA ALA A 119 9.66 20.47 15.15
C ALA A 119 8.92 19.46 14.25
N THR A 120 7.93 19.91 13.47
CA THR A 120 7.15 19.10 12.53
C THR A 120 7.66 19.19 11.10
N ALA A 121 8.74 19.92 10.85
CA ALA A 121 9.34 20.05 9.53
C ALA A 121 9.92 18.70 9.08
N ALA A 122 9.45 18.23 7.94
CA ALA A 122 9.93 17.00 7.32
C ALA A 122 10.17 17.23 5.83
N PRO A 123 11.28 16.71 5.26
CA PRO A 123 11.53 16.79 3.82
C PRO A 123 10.47 15.99 3.06
N GLN A 124 9.89 16.59 2.04
CA GLN A 124 8.85 15.96 1.22
C GLN A 124 9.40 15.56 -0.14
N PHE A 125 10.08 16.45 -0.80
CA PHE A 125 10.70 16.22 -2.11
C PHE A 125 11.89 17.14 -2.34
N GLU A 126 12.62 16.89 -3.41
CA GLU A 126 13.76 17.68 -3.84
C GLU A 126 13.53 18.22 -5.25
N LEU A 127 13.98 19.44 -5.50
CA LEU A 127 13.97 20.07 -6.81
C LEU A 127 15.39 20.12 -7.35
N SER A 128 15.57 19.70 -8.60
CA SER A 128 16.87 19.80 -9.29
C SER A 128 16.67 20.23 -10.74
N TYR A 129 17.78 20.63 -11.37
CA TYR A 129 17.83 21.04 -12.77
C TYR A 129 18.93 20.27 -13.47
N GLY A 130 18.62 19.71 -14.63
CA GLY A 130 19.57 19.06 -15.52
C GLY A 130 19.56 19.66 -16.90
N ASP A 131 20.72 19.73 -17.55
CA ASP A 131 20.87 20.17 -18.92
C ASP A 131 21.93 19.31 -19.64
N TYR A 132 21.54 18.79 -20.81
CA TYR A 132 22.35 17.84 -21.58
C TYR A 132 23.72 18.46 -22.00
N PHE A 133 23.74 19.76 -22.32
CA PHE A 133 24.92 20.49 -22.75
C PHE A 133 25.62 21.25 -21.61
N GLY A 134 25.10 21.18 -20.38
CA GLY A 134 25.69 21.81 -19.22
C GLY A 134 25.30 23.28 -19.01
N SER A 135 24.32 23.80 -19.78
CA SER A 135 23.78 25.13 -19.55
C SER A 135 23.22 25.27 -18.14
N GLY A 136 23.38 26.45 -17.53
CA GLY A 136 22.92 26.71 -16.17
C GLY A 136 23.76 26.12 -15.05
N SER A 137 24.92 25.51 -15.37
CA SER A 137 25.88 25.09 -14.34
C SER A 137 26.50 26.30 -13.65
N PRO A 138 26.64 26.28 -12.30
CA PRO A 138 27.33 27.32 -11.59
C PRO A 138 28.80 27.33 -12.00
N LEU A 139 29.36 28.49 -12.26
CA LEU A 139 30.80 28.68 -12.45
C LEU A 139 31.49 28.57 -11.09
N LEU A 140 32.28 27.54 -10.89
CA LEU A 140 33.27 27.50 -9.81
C LEU A 140 34.36 28.52 -10.15
N SER A 141 34.69 29.38 -9.23
CA SER A 141 35.37 30.66 -9.40
C SER A 141 36.76 30.62 -10.01
N GLN A 142 37.31 29.51 -10.45
CA GLN A 142 38.66 29.41 -11.04
C GLN A 142 38.84 28.43 -12.20
N ASP A 143 37.86 27.57 -12.52
CA ASP A 143 37.94 26.65 -13.64
C ASP A 143 36.78 26.85 -14.60
N GLN A 144 37.09 27.26 -15.82
CA GLN A 144 36.13 27.49 -16.90
C GLN A 144 35.52 26.17 -17.46
N SER A 145 35.82 25.03 -16.85
CA SER A 145 35.31 23.72 -17.22
C SER A 145 34.08 23.30 -16.43
N SER A 146 33.44 24.22 -15.72
CA SER A 146 32.33 23.91 -14.79
C SER A 146 30.94 23.74 -15.43
N THR A 147 30.88 23.43 -16.72
CA THR A 147 29.62 23.00 -17.39
C THR A 147 29.13 21.63 -16.92
N LEU A 148 29.84 21.03 -15.96
CA LEU A 148 29.61 19.60 -15.62
C LEU A 148 28.49 19.34 -14.64
N SER A 149 28.03 20.30 -13.82
CA SER A 149 27.08 20.00 -12.76
C SER A 149 25.66 19.72 -13.29
N SER A 150 25.15 20.54 -14.18
CA SER A 150 23.83 20.30 -14.79
C SER A 150 23.86 19.14 -15.77
N THR A 151 25.00 18.91 -16.45
CA THR A 151 25.21 17.72 -17.28
C THR A 151 25.24 16.44 -16.42
N ALA A 152 25.97 16.46 -15.31
CA ALA A 152 26.03 15.33 -14.40
C ALA A 152 24.64 14.97 -13.87
N MET A 153 23.85 15.98 -13.51
CA MET A 153 22.44 15.76 -13.08
C MET A 153 21.58 15.19 -14.21
N TYR A 154 21.74 15.70 -15.44
CA TYR A 154 21.01 15.20 -16.60
C TYR A 154 21.30 13.72 -16.85
N TYR A 155 22.57 13.36 -16.94
CA TYR A 155 22.98 11.97 -17.20
C TYR A 155 22.66 11.03 -16.03
N GLN A 156 22.72 11.51 -14.80
CA GLN A 156 22.33 10.72 -13.65
C GLN A 156 20.85 10.34 -13.74
N MET A 157 19.96 11.29 -14.05
CA MET A 157 18.54 11.03 -14.24
C MET A 157 18.29 10.17 -15.48
N ALA A 158 18.97 10.43 -16.59
CA ALA A 158 18.84 9.64 -17.81
C ALA A 158 19.22 8.17 -17.58
N ASN A 159 20.33 7.90 -16.91
CA ASN A 159 20.78 6.54 -16.61
C ASN A 159 19.84 5.75 -15.68
N VAL A 160 19.10 6.46 -14.84
CA VAL A 160 18.15 5.83 -13.89
C VAL A 160 16.77 5.63 -14.52
N LEU A 161 16.34 6.55 -15.40
CA LEU A 161 14.95 6.64 -15.86
C LEU A 161 14.75 6.15 -17.29
N LEU A 162 15.79 6.18 -18.13
CA LEU A 162 15.70 5.80 -19.53
C LEU A 162 16.23 4.38 -19.77
N ASP A 163 15.83 3.80 -20.87
CA ASP A 163 16.33 2.50 -21.29
C ASP A 163 17.80 2.55 -21.75
N ALA A 164 18.46 1.43 -21.70
CA ALA A 164 19.84 1.30 -22.12
C ALA A 164 20.05 1.77 -23.58
N GLY A 165 20.97 2.70 -23.76
CA GLY A 165 21.26 3.30 -25.07
C GLY A 165 20.42 4.54 -25.42
N VAL A 166 19.44 4.89 -24.59
CA VAL A 166 18.70 6.15 -24.72
C VAL A 166 19.31 7.19 -23.78
N ASN A 167 19.81 8.28 -24.34
CA ASN A 167 20.57 9.29 -23.59
C ASN A 167 19.82 10.62 -23.40
N GLN A 168 18.66 10.77 -24.02
CA GLN A 168 17.88 12.01 -23.97
C GLN A 168 16.39 11.72 -23.71
N PHE A 169 15.81 12.55 -22.86
CA PHE A 169 14.37 12.52 -22.62
C PHE A 169 13.62 13.05 -23.84
N GLN A 170 12.45 12.48 -24.08
CA GLN A 170 11.51 12.93 -25.10
C GLN A 170 10.16 13.25 -24.45
N ASP A 171 9.51 14.30 -24.93
CA ASP A 171 8.16 14.65 -24.50
C ASP A 171 7.09 13.80 -25.23
N ALA A 172 5.82 14.00 -24.88
CA ALA A 172 4.69 13.30 -25.46
C ALA A 172 4.57 13.41 -26.99
N MET A 173 5.21 14.41 -27.59
CA MET A 173 5.21 14.66 -29.04
C MET A 173 6.48 14.13 -29.73
N GLY A 174 7.39 13.52 -28.99
CA GLY A 174 8.68 13.05 -29.50
C GLY A 174 9.74 14.15 -29.60
N ASN A 175 9.49 15.36 -29.08
CA ASN A 175 10.50 16.39 -29.03
C ASN A 175 11.55 16.07 -27.99
N THR A 176 12.82 16.25 -28.31
CA THR A 176 13.93 16.05 -27.39
C THR A 176 13.95 17.15 -26.33
N MET A 177 13.98 16.76 -25.06
CA MET A 177 14.16 17.66 -23.93
C MET A 177 15.63 17.74 -23.54
N ASN A 178 16.32 18.80 -23.97
CA ASN A 178 17.73 19.02 -23.63
C ASN A 178 17.95 19.48 -22.18
N ASN A 179 16.91 19.91 -21.52
CA ASN A 179 16.91 20.34 -20.14
C ASN A 179 15.61 19.98 -19.43
N PHE A 180 15.67 19.89 -18.12
CA PHE A 180 14.52 19.59 -17.29
C PHE A 180 14.63 20.18 -15.89
N TYR A 181 13.48 20.36 -15.24
CA TYR A 181 13.37 20.38 -13.79
C TYR A 181 12.91 19.01 -13.31
N ALA A 182 13.58 18.45 -12.31
CA ALA A 182 13.15 17.20 -11.68
C ALA A 182 12.59 17.49 -10.29
N ILE A 183 11.43 16.88 -10.01
CA ILE A 183 10.86 16.77 -8.67
C ILE A 183 11.06 15.34 -8.24
N ASN A 184 11.86 15.11 -7.21
CA ASN A 184 12.15 13.81 -6.65
C ASN A 184 11.46 13.66 -5.28
N ILE A 185 10.36 12.93 -5.23
CA ILE A 185 9.60 12.72 -4.01
C ILE A 185 10.37 11.78 -3.09
N ASN A 186 10.51 12.18 -1.82
CA ASN A 186 11.28 11.42 -0.85
C ASN A 186 10.69 10.00 -0.71
N ARG A 187 11.56 8.99 -0.83
CA ARG A 187 11.19 7.58 -0.75
C ARG A 187 10.48 7.22 0.57
N SER A 188 10.75 7.93 1.64
CA SER A 188 10.06 7.75 2.93
C SER A 188 8.57 8.10 2.88
N CYS A 189 8.14 8.91 1.90
CA CYS A 189 6.74 9.31 1.74
C CYS A 189 5.87 8.23 1.09
N TYR A 190 6.48 7.32 0.33
CA TYR A 190 5.75 6.23 -0.34
C TYR A 190 6.53 4.91 -0.21
N LYS A 191 5.82 3.77 -0.25
CA LYS A 191 6.43 2.45 -0.08
C LYS A 191 6.76 1.79 -1.42
N GLU A 192 5.75 1.38 -2.17
CA GLU A 192 5.94 0.71 -3.45
C GLU A 192 6.08 1.73 -4.58
N ARG A 193 5.03 2.50 -4.82
CA ARG A 193 4.96 3.49 -5.90
C ARG A 193 3.96 4.59 -5.59
N LEU A 194 4.07 5.67 -6.33
CA LEU A 194 3.01 6.67 -6.43
C LEU A 194 1.84 6.10 -7.21
N ASP A 195 0.64 6.60 -6.93
CA ASP A 195 -0.59 6.13 -7.55
C ASP A 195 -0.89 6.92 -8.83
N PRO A 196 -0.76 6.30 -10.04
CA PRO A 196 -1.12 6.97 -11.29
C PRO A 196 -2.60 7.33 -11.31
N GLY A 197 -2.92 8.50 -11.87
CA GLY A 197 -4.27 9.06 -11.85
C GLY A 197 -4.61 9.86 -10.59
N ASN A 198 -3.71 9.90 -9.61
CA ASN A 198 -3.85 10.63 -8.37
C ASN A 198 -2.72 11.63 -8.11
N ILE A 199 -2.10 12.14 -9.20
CA ILE A 199 -1.10 13.20 -9.12
C ILE A 199 -1.61 14.47 -9.78
N SER A 200 -1.40 15.62 -9.12
CA SER A 200 -1.74 16.94 -9.63
C SER A 200 -0.77 17.96 -9.07
N LEU A 201 -0.14 18.72 -9.95
CA LEU A 201 0.77 19.79 -9.59
C LEU A 201 0.27 21.11 -10.21
N THR A 202 -0.09 22.05 -9.38
CA THR A 202 -0.55 23.37 -9.81
C THR A 202 0.58 24.38 -9.74
N LEU A 203 0.85 25.04 -10.86
CA LEU A 203 1.85 26.08 -11.03
C LEU A 203 1.16 27.39 -11.45
N SER A 204 1.52 28.50 -10.82
CA SER A 204 1.00 29.82 -11.15
C SER A 204 2.12 30.83 -11.27
N GLY A 205 2.18 31.52 -12.39
CA GLY A 205 3.24 32.48 -12.69
C GLY A 205 2.73 33.68 -13.50
N SER A 206 3.66 34.39 -14.11
CA SER A 206 3.39 35.65 -14.81
C SER A 206 2.49 35.53 -16.04
N ARG A 207 2.39 34.35 -16.65
CA ARG A 207 1.54 34.08 -17.85
C ARG A 207 0.23 33.40 -17.53
N GLY A 208 0.11 32.79 -16.38
CA GLY A 208 -1.12 32.09 -15.99
C GLY A 208 -0.90 30.94 -15.02
N LEU A 209 -1.97 30.18 -14.88
CA LEU A 209 -2.04 29.02 -14.04
C LEU A 209 -2.14 27.76 -14.91
N VAL A 210 -1.35 26.75 -14.57
CA VAL A 210 -1.40 25.43 -15.20
C VAL A 210 -1.43 24.37 -14.11
N THR A 211 -2.37 23.45 -14.22
CA THR A 211 -2.41 22.25 -13.40
C THR A 211 -1.96 21.06 -14.25
N LEU A 212 -0.89 20.41 -13.82
CA LEU A 212 -0.32 19.22 -14.46
C LEU A 212 -0.84 17.98 -13.79
N ILE A 213 -1.32 17.04 -14.56
CA ILE A 213 -1.76 15.70 -14.14
C ILE A 213 -1.09 14.65 -15.00
N ASP A 214 -1.13 13.39 -14.61
CA ASP A 214 -0.66 12.29 -15.45
C ASP A 214 -1.77 11.79 -16.42
N ASP A 215 -1.36 11.18 -17.53
CA ASP A 215 -2.26 10.65 -18.55
C ASP A 215 -2.61 9.16 -18.36
N SER A 216 -2.48 8.62 -17.15
CA SER A 216 -2.73 7.21 -16.84
C SER A 216 -4.15 6.73 -17.12
N GLY A 217 -5.13 7.65 -17.15
CA GLY A 217 -6.50 7.36 -17.56
C GLY A 217 -6.68 7.24 -19.10
N GLY A 218 -5.65 7.55 -19.87
CA GLY A 218 -5.64 7.46 -21.34
C GLY A 218 -4.93 6.21 -21.84
N THR A 219 -4.55 6.23 -23.12
CA THR A 219 -3.89 5.11 -23.82
C THR A 219 -2.36 5.22 -23.86
N GLY A 220 -1.77 6.16 -23.13
CA GLY A 220 -0.37 6.59 -23.27
C GLY A 220 0.65 5.91 -22.35
N GLU A 221 0.35 4.73 -21.79
CA GLU A 221 1.30 4.03 -20.93
C GLU A 221 2.53 3.56 -21.70
N THR A 222 3.71 4.00 -21.29
CA THR A 222 5.01 3.48 -21.76
C THR A 222 5.69 2.72 -20.62
N VAL A 223 6.34 1.61 -20.95
CA VAL A 223 7.11 0.82 -19.97
C VAL A 223 8.58 0.91 -20.32
N THR A 224 9.39 1.34 -19.36
CA THR A 224 10.86 1.41 -19.45
C THR A 224 11.50 0.52 -18.39
N THR A 225 12.81 0.45 -18.35
CA THR A 225 13.58 -0.21 -17.26
C THR A 225 13.27 0.39 -15.88
N ALA A 226 12.88 1.66 -15.80
CA ALA A 226 12.43 2.32 -14.57
C ALA A 226 10.98 2.00 -14.17
N GLY A 227 10.28 1.17 -14.96
CA GLY A 227 8.89 0.81 -14.76
C GLY A 227 7.95 1.58 -15.70
N ARG A 228 6.71 1.80 -15.25
CA ARG A 228 5.70 2.55 -16.02
C ARG A 228 6.03 4.03 -16.05
N VAL A 229 5.84 4.64 -17.21
CA VAL A 229 6.05 6.07 -17.45
C VAL A 229 4.78 6.65 -18.06
N TYR A 230 4.38 7.79 -17.56
CA TYR A 230 3.22 8.54 -18.04
C TYR A 230 3.64 9.95 -18.46
N ASN A 231 2.91 10.52 -19.42
CA ASN A 231 3.10 11.90 -19.80
C ASN A 231 2.44 12.83 -18.78
N LEU A 232 3.04 13.97 -18.54
CA LEU A 232 2.39 15.08 -17.84
C LEU A 232 1.60 15.92 -18.83
N VAL A 233 0.34 16.16 -18.49
CA VAL A 233 -0.60 16.89 -19.34
C VAL A 233 -1.26 18.00 -18.53
N SER A 234 -1.68 19.07 -19.19
CA SER A 234 -2.48 20.12 -18.57
C SER A 234 -3.91 19.65 -18.44
N GLY A 235 -4.45 19.64 -17.22
CA GLY A 235 -5.81 19.16 -16.96
C GLY A 235 -6.21 19.34 -15.50
N SER A 236 -7.35 18.79 -15.11
CA SER A 236 -7.81 18.77 -13.73
C SER A 236 -8.09 17.34 -13.27
N LEU A 237 -7.72 17.02 -12.02
CA LEU A 237 -8.13 15.78 -11.41
C LEU A 237 -9.63 15.84 -11.13
N ASN A 238 -10.39 15.00 -11.80
CA ASN A 238 -11.74 14.66 -11.38
C ASN A 238 -11.67 13.37 -10.58
N ILE A 239 -11.72 13.47 -9.26
CA ILE A 239 -11.76 12.31 -8.37
C ILE A 239 -12.97 11.46 -8.74
N GLY A 240 -12.73 10.26 -9.27
CA GLY A 240 -13.76 9.29 -9.61
C GLY A 240 -14.22 9.25 -11.06
N THR A 241 -13.66 10.09 -11.95
CA THR A 241 -13.93 10.01 -13.39
C THR A 241 -12.65 9.66 -14.14
N ALA A 242 -12.72 8.67 -15.04
CA ALA A 242 -11.61 8.37 -15.94
C ALA A 242 -11.26 9.63 -16.75
N LEU A 243 -9.96 9.98 -16.78
CA LEU A 243 -9.46 11.07 -17.61
C LEU A 243 -9.78 10.75 -19.07
N THR A 244 -10.65 11.55 -19.69
CA THR A 244 -10.93 11.42 -21.12
C THR A 244 -9.93 12.29 -21.88
N ALA A 245 -9.27 11.70 -22.86
CA ALA A 245 -8.27 12.38 -23.72
C ALA A 245 -8.76 13.67 -24.36
N SER A 246 -10.07 13.91 -24.42
CA SER A 246 -10.68 15.12 -25.00
C SER A 246 -10.60 16.37 -24.11
N VAL A 247 -10.20 16.23 -22.84
CA VAL A 247 -10.16 17.35 -21.88
C VAL A 247 -8.72 17.77 -21.54
N ASN A 248 -7.73 16.92 -21.87
CA ASN A 248 -6.34 17.12 -21.50
C ASN A 248 -5.52 17.68 -22.66
N THR A 249 -4.73 18.71 -22.37
CA THR A 249 -3.82 19.29 -23.36
C THR A 249 -2.42 18.73 -23.12
N TYR A 250 -1.90 17.99 -24.10
CA TYR A 250 -0.57 17.36 -24.05
C TYR A 250 0.56 18.36 -24.22
N THR A 251 0.31 19.47 -24.90
CA THR A 251 1.35 20.44 -25.24
C THR A 251 1.00 21.85 -24.76
N ALA A 252 2.02 22.59 -24.44
CA ALA A 252 1.95 24.03 -24.27
C ALA A 252 1.74 24.75 -25.61
N SER A 253 1.51 26.08 -25.57
CA SER A 253 1.29 26.91 -26.77
C SER A 253 2.47 26.88 -27.76
N ASN A 254 3.65 26.48 -27.34
CA ASN A 254 4.85 26.31 -28.18
C ASN A 254 4.99 24.89 -28.78
N GLY A 255 4.01 24.03 -28.63
CA GLY A 255 4.03 22.66 -29.15
C GLY A 255 4.89 21.66 -28.36
N GLN A 256 5.46 22.05 -27.23
CA GLN A 256 6.28 21.21 -26.39
C GLN A 256 5.43 20.52 -25.30
N GLY A 257 5.68 19.23 -25.03
CA GLY A 257 5.05 18.49 -23.95
C GLY A 257 5.54 18.95 -22.58
N PHE A 258 4.68 18.83 -21.57
CA PHE A 258 4.95 19.31 -20.20
C PHE A 258 5.98 18.49 -19.44
N GLY A 259 6.13 17.21 -19.77
CA GLY A 259 7.10 16.34 -19.11
C GLY A 259 6.63 14.91 -18.94
N LEU A 260 7.32 14.20 -18.04
CA LEU A 260 7.13 12.76 -17.78
C LEU A 260 6.98 12.50 -16.28
N PHE A 261 6.21 11.48 -15.94
CA PHE A 261 6.00 11.00 -14.59
C PHE A 261 6.41 9.53 -14.44
N TYR A 262 7.28 9.25 -13.47
CA TYR A 262 7.80 7.93 -13.13
C TYR A 262 7.29 7.49 -11.76
N PRO A 263 6.12 6.83 -11.66
CA PRO A 263 5.49 6.53 -10.38
C PRO A 263 6.30 5.59 -9.49
N ASN A 264 7.01 4.61 -10.07
CA ASN A 264 7.82 3.65 -9.31
C ASN A 264 9.04 4.31 -8.66
N MET A 265 9.59 5.33 -9.31
CA MET A 265 10.76 6.08 -8.84
C MET A 265 10.38 7.31 -8.02
N GLY A 266 9.10 7.73 -8.07
CA GLY A 266 8.63 8.95 -7.41
C GLY A 266 9.18 10.24 -8.03
N ILE A 267 9.43 10.23 -9.34
CA ILE A 267 10.09 11.32 -10.04
C ILE A 267 9.17 11.92 -11.11
N LEU A 268 9.11 13.25 -11.13
CA LEU A 268 8.52 14.03 -12.22
C LEU A 268 9.65 14.77 -12.96
N ILE A 269 9.68 14.63 -14.26
CA ILE A 269 10.56 15.37 -15.16
C ILE A 269 9.72 16.41 -15.88
N LEU A 270 9.99 17.69 -15.63
CA LEU A 270 9.23 18.82 -16.16
C LEU A 270 10.02 19.51 -17.27
N ASN A 271 9.36 19.87 -18.37
CA ASN A 271 9.96 20.56 -19.50
C ASN A 271 9.98 22.08 -19.31
N PRO A 272 11.14 22.73 -19.09
CA PRO A 272 11.21 24.18 -18.89
C PRO A 272 10.65 24.99 -20.06
N SER A 273 10.78 24.48 -21.28
CA SER A 273 10.27 25.14 -22.51
C SER A 273 8.75 25.23 -22.50
N ALA A 274 8.07 24.14 -22.18
CA ALA A 274 6.60 24.11 -22.05
C ALA A 274 6.11 24.98 -20.87
N LEU A 275 6.79 24.88 -19.71
CA LEU A 275 6.45 25.65 -18.53
C LEU A 275 6.62 27.14 -18.75
N SER A 276 7.71 27.58 -19.39
CA SER A 276 7.94 29.00 -19.68
C SER A 276 6.88 29.56 -20.63
N ALA A 277 6.38 28.77 -21.56
CA ALA A 277 5.32 29.17 -22.48
C ALA A 277 3.96 29.32 -21.80
N SER A 278 3.65 28.48 -20.81
CA SER A 278 2.33 28.40 -20.18
C SER A 278 2.21 29.11 -18.85
N VAL A 279 3.28 29.07 -18.01
CA VAL A 279 3.29 29.61 -16.65
C VAL A 279 4.00 30.95 -16.60
N GLY A 280 5.20 31.05 -17.14
CA GLY A 280 5.95 32.29 -17.18
C GLY A 280 7.39 32.13 -17.60
N GLY A 281 7.98 33.19 -18.14
CA GLY A 281 9.35 33.23 -18.64
C GLY A 281 10.41 32.97 -17.55
N GLU A 282 10.06 33.13 -16.29
CA GLU A 282 10.88 32.80 -15.13
C GLU A 282 11.26 31.30 -15.05
N LEU A 283 10.48 30.44 -15.68
CA LEU A 283 10.70 29.00 -15.77
C LEU A 283 11.49 28.57 -17.01
N ALA A 284 11.91 29.52 -17.85
CA ALA A 284 12.74 29.21 -19.00
C ALA A 284 14.07 28.59 -18.56
N ALA A 285 14.52 27.60 -19.31
CA ALA A 285 15.84 27.03 -19.11
C ALA A 285 16.93 28.10 -19.20
N ALA A 286 17.99 27.92 -18.42
CA ALA A 286 19.17 28.78 -18.54
C ALA A 286 19.80 28.65 -19.93
N THR A 287 19.99 29.75 -20.62
CA THR A 287 20.67 29.80 -21.91
C THR A 287 22.11 30.27 -21.73
N GLY A 288 23.06 29.43 -22.14
CA GLY A 288 24.48 29.74 -22.16
C GLY A 288 25.22 29.63 -20.81
N SER A 289 26.52 29.71 -20.88
CA SER A 289 27.40 29.88 -19.70
C SER A 289 27.41 31.35 -19.28
N ALA A 290 26.28 31.83 -18.76
CA ALA A 290 26.21 33.23 -18.34
C ALA A 290 26.98 33.42 -17.04
N SER A 291 27.63 34.56 -16.96
CA SER A 291 28.36 35.09 -15.82
C SER A 291 27.48 35.29 -14.55
N GLY A 292 26.89 34.25 -14.05
CA GLY A 292 26.10 34.33 -12.86
C GLY A 292 25.98 32.98 -12.16
N ILE A 293 26.48 32.92 -10.97
CA ILE A 293 26.61 31.80 -10.04
C ILE A 293 25.29 31.04 -9.79
N TYR A 294 24.16 31.42 -10.43
CA TYR A 294 22.80 31.02 -9.96
C TYR A 294 21.81 30.59 -11.03
N HIS A 295 22.24 30.23 -12.26
CA HIS A 295 21.24 29.97 -13.31
C HIS A 295 20.34 28.77 -13.06
N ASN A 296 20.90 27.61 -12.71
CA ASN A 296 20.09 26.43 -12.38
C ASN A 296 19.27 26.64 -11.11
N ARG A 297 19.91 27.27 -10.10
CA ARG A 297 19.23 27.60 -8.84
C ARG A 297 18.11 28.63 -9.02
N LYS A 298 18.32 29.63 -9.88
CA LYS A 298 17.29 30.61 -10.18
C LYS A 298 16.05 29.95 -10.77
N GLY A 299 16.21 28.99 -11.67
CA GLY A 299 15.11 28.23 -12.26
C GLY A 299 14.38 27.34 -11.24
N THR A 300 15.11 26.61 -10.37
CA THR A 300 14.49 25.78 -9.33
C THR A 300 13.79 26.62 -8.25
N VAL A 301 14.33 27.78 -7.91
CA VAL A 301 13.65 28.75 -7.02
C VAL A 301 12.42 29.35 -7.67
N ALA A 302 12.48 29.67 -8.96
CA ALA A 302 11.31 30.14 -9.70
C ALA A 302 10.22 29.05 -9.74
N LEU A 303 10.59 27.78 -9.97
CA LEU A 303 9.64 26.67 -9.91
C LEU A 303 8.99 26.57 -8.53
N LEU A 304 9.74 26.63 -7.44
CA LEU A 304 9.22 26.63 -6.08
C LEU A 304 8.26 27.79 -5.84
N ASN A 305 8.59 28.97 -6.31
CA ASN A 305 7.72 30.16 -6.19
C ASN A 305 6.41 30.00 -6.95
N THR A 306 6.43 29.41 -8.16
CA THR A 306 5.22 29.13 -8.93
C THR A 306 4.36 28.05 -8.28
N MET A 307 4.96 27.05 -7.63
CA MET A 307 4.26 26.08 -6.80
C MET A 307 3.56 26.74 -5.60
N ASN A 308 4.26 27.59 -4.87
CA ASN A 308 3.71 28.32 -3.73
C ASN A 308 2.54 29.24 -4.15
N THR A 309 2.67 29.92 -5.28
CA THR A 309 1.61 30.78 -5.82
C THR A 309 0.42 29.96 -6.28
N GLY A 310 0.67 28.78 -6.88
CA GLY A 310 -0.37 27.83 -7.28
C GLY A 310 -1.15 27.25 -6.09
N GLY A 311 -0.48 27.01 -4.96
CA GLY A 311 -1.09 26.49 -3.74
C GLY A 311 -1.88 27.51 -2.91
N SER A 312 -1.69 28.81 -3.15
CA SER A 312 -2.23 29.86 -2.27
C SER A 312 -3.71 30.21 -2.46
N THR A 313 -4.39 29.62 -3.44
CA THR A 313 -5.82 29.81 -3.70
C THR A 313 -6.64 28.59 -3.27
N PRO A 314 -7.19 28.57 -2.03
CA PRO A 314 -7.80 27.38 -1.44
C PRO A 314 -9.08 26.88 -2.11
N LEU A 315 -9.66 27.60 -3.03
CA LEU A 315 -10.98 27.29 -3.59
C LEU A 315 -10.96 26.58 -4.95
N THR A 316 -9.81 26.52 -5.64
CA THR A 316 -9.73 25.94 -6.98
C THR A 316 -8.46 25.15 -7.28
N ASN A 317 -7.45 25.19 -6.40
CA ASN A 317 -6.13 24.62 -6.68
C ASN A 317 -5.67 23.75 -5.51
N ASP A 318 -5.43 22.51 -5.80
CA ASP A 318 -5.09 21.50 -4.79
C ASP A 318 -3.59 21.48 -4.41
N GLY A 319 -2.81 22.49 -4.84
CA GLY A 319 -1.37 22.56 -4.60
C GLY A 319 -0.64 21.41 -5.30
N PHE A 320 0.10 20.62 -4.54
CA PHE A 320 0.68 19.37 -5.02
C PHE A 320 -0.06 18.19 -4.41
N VAL A 321 -0.95 17.58 -5.19
CA VAL A 321 -1.66 16.35 -4.82
C VAL A 321 -0.81 15.16 -5.25
N ALA A 322 -0.61 14.22 -4.36
CA ALA A 322 -0.03 12.92 -4.70
C ALA A 322 -0.47 11.87 -3.68
N ARG A 323 -0.68 10.66 -4.17
CA ARG A 323 -1.03 9.49 -3.37
C ARG A 323 -0.07 8.36 -3.69
N ARG A 324 0.07 7.44 -2.75
CA ARG A 324 0.77 6.19 -2.95
C ARG A 324 -0.23 5.05 -3.10
N THR A 325 0.18 4.00 -3.76
CA THR A 325 -0.55 2.75 -3.85
C THR A 325 0.34 1.61 -3.38
N GLU A 326 -0.26 0.69 -2.63
CA GLU A 326 0.39 -0.49 -2.09
C GLU A 326 -0.45 -1.71 -2.43
N ASN A 327 0.20 -2.81 -2.79
CA ASN A 327 -0.44 -4.10 -2.97
C ASN A 327 -0.35 -4.86 -1.65
N VAL A 328 -1.49 -5.13 -1.04
CA VAL A 328 -1.59 -5.89 0.20
C VAL A 328 -2.10 -7.28 -0.13
N SER A 329 -1.31 -8.31 0.19
CA SER A 329 -1.78 -9.69 0.08
C SER A 329 -2.79 -9.96 1.18
N THR A 330 -3.97 -10.40 0.80
CA THR A 330 -5.09 -10.61 1.71
C THR A 330 -5.61 -12.03 1.59
N SER A 331 -5.73 -12.72 2.70
CA SER A 331 -6.38 -14.04 2.78
C SER A 331 -7.68 -13.95 3.55
N HIS A 332 -8.77 -14.35 2.91
CA HIS A 332 -10.09 -14.46 3.53
C HIS A 332 -10.36 -15.92 3.86
N TYR A 333 -10.52 -16.22 5.13
CA TYR A 333 -10.91 -17.52 5.64
C TYR A 333 -12.40 -17.52 5.94
N PHE A 334 -13.16 -18.29 5.19
CA PHE A 334 -14.60 -18.49 5.43
C PHE A 334 -14.81 -19.80 6.16
N VAL A 335 -15.22 -19.71 7.41
CA VAL A 335 -15.40 -20.85 8.31
C VAL A 335 -16.87 -20.99 8.63
N ARG A 336 -17.40 -22.19 8.44
CA ARG A 336 -18.80 -22.50 8.75
C ARG A 336 -18.88 -23.39 9.97
N ALA A 337 -19.51 -22.92 11.03
CA ALA A 337 -19.90 -23.73 12.17
C ALA A 337 -21.35 -24.21 11.99
N ASN A 338 -21.52 -25.51 11.82
CA ASN A 338 -22.83 -26.11 11.63
C ASN A 338 -23.68 -26.03 12.92
N ASN A 339 -24.95 -26.27 12.79
CA ASN A 339 -25.91 -26.21 13.91
C ASN A 339 -25.54 -27.11 15.09
N ARG A 340 -24.91 -28.26 14.84
CA ARG A 340 -24.47 -29.25 15.86
C ARG A 340 -23.10 -28.96 16.49
N GLU A 341 -22.33 -28.03 15.92
CA GLU A 341 -20.98 -27.72 16.36
C GLU A 341 -20.99 -26.56 17.36
N PHE A 342 -20.07 -26.60 18.34
CA PHE A 342 -19.76 -25.48 19.24
C PHE A 342 -20.93 -24.92 20.06
N ASN A 343 -21.84 -25.78 20.50
CA ASN A 343 -22.96 -25.42 21.34
C ASN A 343 -22.69 -25.57 22.84
N PHE A 344 -21.41 -25.68 23.23
CA PHE A 344 -20.99 -25.88 24.61
C PHE A 344 -19.84 -24.89 24.97
N SER A 345 -19.79 -24.47 26.22
CA SER A 345 -18.75 -23.60 26.75
C SER A 345 -18.31 -24.10 28.12
N ASN A 346 -17.00 -23.94 28.43
CA ASN A 346 -16.44 -24.20 29.75
C ASN A 346 -16.55 -23.01 30.70
N ASN A 347 -17.15 -21.92 30.26
CA ASN A 347 -17.31 -20.76 31.10
C ASN A 347 -18.19 -21.11 32.32
N PRO A 348 -17.81 -20.69 33.53
CA PRO A 348 -18.62 -20.88 34.74
C PRO A 348 -20.06 -20.34 34.66
N SER A 349 -20.30 -19.38 33.78
CA SER A 349 -21.65 -18.89 33.46
C SER A 349 -22.52 -19.89 32.67
N PHE A 350 -21.88 -20.87 32.02
CA PHE A 350 -22.56 -21.91 31.24
C PHE A 350 -22.62 -23.25 32.01
N VAL A 351 -21.51 -23.64 32.65
CA VAL A 351 -21.38 -24.89 33.40
C VAL A 351 -20.91 -24.58 34.80
N SER A 352 -21.58 -25.16 35.79
CA SER A 352 -21.23 -25.01 37.19
C SER A 352 -21.03 -26.35 37.91
N GLY A 353 -20.21 -26.33 38.96
CA GLY A 353 -19.95 -27.47 39.80
C GLY A 353 -19.02 -28.54 39.23
N SER A 354 -18.52 -29.42 40.08
CA SER A 354 -17.54 -30.48 39.74
C SER A 354 -18.09 -31.56 38.82
N ARG A 355 -19.40 -31.65 38.68
CA ARG A 355 -20.10 -32.63 37.77
C ARG A 355 -20.51 -32.03 36.43
N GLY A 356 -20.17 -30.76 36.17
CA GLY A 356 -20.47 -30.15 34.88
C GLY A 356 -21.94 -29.86 34.61
N GLY A 357 -22.72 -29.58 35.64
CA GLY A 357 -24.15 -29.23 35.49
C GLY A 357 -24.32 -27.85 34.82
N PHE A 358 -25.39 -27.66 34.07
CA PHE A 358 -25.70 -26.35 33.46
C PHE A 358 -25.96 -25.30 34.55
N ALA A 359 -25.38 -24.13 34.39
CA ALA A 359 -25.57 -23.00 35.30
C ALA A 359 -27.00 -22.45 35.22
N GLN A 360 -27.65 -22.59 34.07
CA GLN A 360 -29.04 -22.15 33.81
C GLN A 360 -29.93 -23.32 33.39
N PRO A 361 -31.09 -23.52 34.01
CA PRO A 361 -32.03 -24.62 33.66
C PRO A 361 -32.51 -24.57 32.21
N THR A 362 -32.59 -23.37 31.61
CA THR A 362 -33.00 -23.16 30.21
C THR A 362 -32.00 -23.76 29.20
N PHE A 363 -30.75 -24.00 29.60
CA PHE A 363 -29.72 -24.59 28.73
C PHE A 363 -29.85 -26.12 28.59
N VAL A 364 -30.71 -26.77 29.37
CA VAL A 364 -30.92 -28.21 29.27
C VAL A 364 -31.48 -28.62 27.91
N ASN A 365 -32.44 -27.86 27.39
CA ASN A 365 -33.08 -28.16 26.10
C ASN A 365 -32.50 -27.37 24.93
N ASN A 366 -32.08 -26.12 25.16
CA ASN A 366 -31.56 -25.26 24.12
C ASN A 366 -30.36 -24.46 24.65
N PRO A 367 -29.15 -25.08 24.70
CA PRO A 367 -27.96 -24.40 25.14
C PRO A 367 -27.57 -23.30 24.17
N GLN A 368 -27.27 -22.12 24.71
CA GLN A 368 -26.85 -20.98 23.94
C GLN A 368 -25.42 -20.60 24.37
N VAL A 369 -24.52 -20.49 23.41
CA VAL A 369 -23.15 -20.03 23.63
C VAL A 369 -22.87 -18.79 22.79
N TYR A 370 -21.91 -17.99 23.23
CA TYR A 370 -21.54 -16.77 22.54
C TYR A 370 -20.09 -16.87 22.06
N VAL A 371 -19.92 -16.77 20.75
CA VAL A 371 -18.60 -16.73 20.12
C VAL A 371 -18.06 -15.29 20.23
N THR A 372 -16.93 -15.13 20.88
CA THR A 372 -16.26 -13.83 21.11
C THR A 372 -14.92 -13.73 20.41
N SER A 373 -14.29 -14.88 20.11
CA SER A 373 -12.97 -14.93 19.48
C SER A 373 -12.84 -16.17 18.60
N ILE A 374 -12.01 -16.06 17.57
CA ILE A 374 -11.69 -17.11 16.62
C ILE A 374 -10.16 -17.21 16.54
N GLY A 375 -9.60 -18.38 16.77
CA GLY A 375 -8.18 -18.65 16.58
C GLY A 375 -7.95 -19.43 15.28
N LEU A 376 -6.94 -19.05 14.53
CA LEU A 376 -6.42 -19.80 13.38
C LEU A 376 -5.15 -20.51 13.81
N TYR A 377 -5.06 -21.81 13.54
CA TYR A 377 -3.95 -22.66 13.94
C TYR A 377 -3.42 -23.40 12.72
N ASN A 378 -2.13 -23.74 12.75
CA ASN A 378 -1.51 -24.62 11.76
C ASN A 378 -1.73 -26.11 12.13
N ASP A 379 -1.22 -27.02 11.29
CA ASP A 379 -1.33 -28.46 11.52
C ASP A 379 -0.54 -28.95 12.74
N ALA A 380 0.45 -28.18 13.20
CA ALA A 380 1.18 -28.42 14.45
C ALA A 380 0.44 -27.89 15.71
N ASN A 381 -0.77 -27.37 15.57
CA ASN A 381 -1.58 -26.72 16.62
C ASN A 381 -0.94 -25.45 17.22
N GLU A 382 -0.11 -24.76 16.46
CA GLU A 382 0.42 -23.46 16.83
C GLU A 382 -0.57 -22.37 16.41
N LEU A 383 -0.81 -21.41 17.32
CA LEU A 383 -1.73 -20.29 17.06
C LEU A 383 -1.07 -19.29 16.10
N LEU A 384 -1.62 -19.15 14.91
CA LEU A 384 -1.13 -18.22 13.88
C LEU A 384 -1.77 -16.84 13.98
N ALA A 385 -3.07 -16.79 14.25
CA ALA A 385 -3.81 -15.54 14.33
C ALA A 385 -5.02 -15.65 15.26
N VAL A 386 -5.43 -14.52 15.83
CA VAL A 386 -6.64 -14.40 16.66
C VAL A 386 -7.48 -13.24 16.14
N ALA A 387 -8.74 -13.53 15.86
CA ALA A 387 -9.75 -12.51 15.57
C ALA A 387 -10.72 -12.39 16.74
N LYS A 388 -11.15 -11.19 17.06
CA LYS A 388 -12.22 -10.91 18.03
C LYS A 388 -13.45 -10.37 17.29
N THR A 389 -14.63 -10.80 17.73
CA THR A 389 -15.89 -10.24 17.23
C THR A 389 -16.19 -8.92 17.94
N SER A 390 -16.74 -7.94 17.22
CA SER A 390 -17.15 -6.64 17.79
C SER A 390 -18.28 -6.80 18.80
N THR A 391 -19.18 -7.78 18.55
CA THR A 391 -20.26 -8.18 19.45
C THR A 391 -20.25 -9.69 19.58
N PRO A 392 -20.57 -10.25 20.76
CA PRO A 392 -20.69 -11.69 20.94
C PRO A 392 -21.77 -12.26 20.01
N ILE A 393 -21.42 -13.31 19.26
CA ILE A 393 -22.35 -13.94 18.30
C ILE A 393 -22.99 -15.16 18.97
N ASN A 394 -24.32 -15.16 19.07
CA ASN A 394 -25.08 -16.25 19.66
C ASN A 394 -25.06 -17.48 18.73
N LYS A 395 -24.70 -18.64 19.29
CA LYS A 395 -24.69 -19.95 18.64
C LYS A 395 -25.55 -20.92 19.44
N SER A 396 -26.45 -21.62 18.76
CA SER A 396 -27.35 -22.64 19.30
C SER A 396 -27.51 -23.78 18.30
N PHE A 397 -28.27 -24.83 18.69
CA PHE A 397 -28.59 -25.95 17.77
C PHE A 397 -29.49 -25.52 16.60
N ASP A 398 -30.21 -24.41 16.73
CA ASP A 398 -31.07 -23.88 15.69
C ASP A 398 -30.37 -22.97 14.70
N LYS A 399 -29.05 -22.64 14.96
CA LYS A 399 -28.33 -21.65 14.20
C LYS A 399 -27.01 -22.20 13.65
N GLU A 400 -26.80 -21.99 12.38
CA GLU A 400 -25.48 -22.08 11.77
C GLU A 400 -24.80 -20.73 11.81
N LEU A 401 -23.48 -20.73 11.83
CA LEU A 401 -22.67 -19.54 11.88
C LEU A 401 -21.64 -19.59 10.76
N ALA A 402 -21.65 -18.57 9.88
CA ALA A 402 -20.60 -18.34 8.90
C ALA A 402 -19.75 -17.16 9.37
N ILE A 403 -18.46 -17.39 9.50
CA ILE A 403 -17.48 -16.42 9.97
C ILE A 403 -16.47 -16.16 8.86
N ARG A 404 -16.20 -14.89 8.57
CA ARG A 404 -15.09 -14.48 7.71
C ARG A 404 -13.98 -13.87 8.56
N VAL A 405 -12.81 -14.46 8.48
CA VAL A 405 -11.58 -13.88 9.05
C VAL A 405 -10.73 -13.36 7.89
N LYS A 406 -10.37 -12.09 7.92
CA LYS A 406 -9.49 -11.45 6.96
C LYS A 406 -8.10 -11.30 7.59
N LEU A 407 -7.08 -11.74 6.89
CA LEU A 407 -5.68 -11.52 7.23
C LEU A 407 -5.01 -10.74 6.11
N ASP A 408 -4.35 -9.63 6.46
CA ASP A 408 -3.57 -8.78 5.56
C ASP A 408 -2.09 -8.94 5.93
N PHE A 409 -1.22 -9.15 4.89
CA PHE A 409 0.23 -9.33 5.07
C PHE A 409 1.06 -8.92 3.84
#